data_2b90288fa43a520f60bb8e41423e8849
#
_entry.id   2b90288fa43a520f60bb8e41423e8849
#
_cell.length_a   1.000
_cell.length_b   1.000
_cell.length_c   1.000
_cell.angle_alpha   90.00
_cell.angle_beta   90.00
_cell.angle_gamma   90.00
#
_symmetry.space_group_name_H-M   'P 1'
#
loop_
_entity.id
_entity.type
_entity.pdbx_description
1 polymer ?
#
loop_
_entity_poly.entity_id
_entity_poly.type
_entity_poly.pdbx_seq_one_letter_code
_entity_poly.pdbx_strand_id
1 'polypeptide(L)'
;TSAPRGTIQKPNFIKGDKIPQGASHDWTLGATGARGWIYSNRLETSQARQIYITKVDKGSPANQSLKVGDVILGTFGKLFAYDPRTEFGKALTTAESDAGRGKLSLIRWRAGKQENITVKLPVLGTYSATAPYNCRKSKRILELGCKALAKKISQPGYLENPITRSLNALALLASGERKYLSMVKKEAKWASEYSADGMASWYYGYVIMLLSEY
;
A
#
# COMPACT_ATOMS: atom_id res chain seq x y z
N THR A 1 -13.71 -26.10 -19.90
CA THR A 1 -14.83 -25.76 -19.01
C THR A 1 -14.23 -25.39 -17.65
N SER A 2 -14.10 -24.08 -17.35
CA SER A 2 -13.69 -23.62 -16.03
C SER A 2 -14.81 -23.94 -15.03
N ALA A 3 -14.47 -24.64 -13.94
CA ALA A 3 -15.39 -24.88 -12.84
C ALA A 3 -16.00 -23.55 -12.33
N PRO A 4 -17.27 -23.53 -11.95
CA PRO A 4 -17.90 -22.32 -11.41
C PRO A 4 -17.11 -21.91 -10.16
N ARG A 5 -16.63 -20.66 -10.12
CA ARG A 5 -15.97 -20.12 -8.93
C ARG A 5 -17.00 -20.07 -7.81
N GLY A 6 -16.91 -21.02 -6.89
CA GLY A 6 -17.79 -21.08 -5.73
C GLY A 6 -17.73 -19.75 -4.97
N THR A 7 -18.86 -19.32 -4.45
CA THR A 7 -18.92 -18.14 -3.58
C THR A 7 -18.09 -18.40 -2.33
N ILE A 8 -17.03 -17.63 -2.13
CA ILE A 8 -16.19 -17.76 -0.94
C ILE A 8 -17.04 -17.40 0.28
N GLN A 9 -17.18 -18.34 1.21
CA GLN A 9 -17.92 -18.11 2.44
C GLN A 9 -17.17 -17.04 3.28
N LYS A 10 -17.90 -16.10 3.85
CA LYS A 10 -17.36 -15.04 4.71
C LYS A 10 -16.83 -15.64 6.02
N PRO A 11 -15.51 -15.61 6.28
CA PRO A 11 -14.95 -16.17 7.50
C PRO A 11 -15.20 -15.28 8.72
N ASN A 12 -15.23 -15.92 9.87
CA ASN A 12 -15.24 -15.24 11.17
C ASN A 12 -13.96 -15.61 11.93
N PHE A 13 -12.93 -14.79 11.81
CA PHE A 13 -11.60 -15.06 12.39
C PHE A 13 -11.59 -15.10 13.91
N ILE A 14 -12.49 -14.37 14.58
CA ILE A 14 -12.58 -14.45 16.06
C ILE A 14 -13.16 -15.78 16.55
N LYS A 15 -13.82 -16.56 15.67
CA LYS A 15 -14.27 -17.93 15.94
C LYS A 15 -13.27 -18.99 15.48
N GLY A 16 -12.10 -18.58 14.96
CA GLY A 16 -11.05 -19.49 14.53
C GLY A 16 -11.08 -19.90 13.07
N ASP A 17 -11.96 -19.30 12.26
CA ASP A 17 -11.95 -19.54 10.82
C ASP A 17 -10.61 -19.12 10.20
N LYS A 18 -10.25 -19.78 9.10
CA LYS A 18 -9.02 -19.48 8.35
C LYS A 18 -9.35 -18.72 7.07
N ILE A 19 -8.33 -18.10 6.49
CA ILE A 19 -8.44 -17.55 5.14
C ILE A 19 -8.81 -18.69 4.18
N PRO A 20 -9.86 -18.55 3.37
CA PRO A 20 -10.28 -19.59 2.43
C PRO A 20 -9.17 -19.97 1.45
N GLN A 21 -9.07 -21.25 1.13
CA GLN A 21 -8.07 -21.73 0.18
C GLN A 21 -8.24 -21.06 -1.19
N GLY A 22 -7.13 -20.63 -1.78
CA GLY A 22 -7.11 -19.90 -3.05
C GLY A 22 -7.44 -18.40 -2.95
N ALA A 23 -7.83 -17.89 -1.76
CA ALA A 23 -8.11 -16.48 -1.51
C ALA A 23 -6.89 -15.77 -0.90
N SER A 24 -5.77 -15.73 -1.63
CA SER A 24 -4.49 -15.20 -1.12
C SER A 24 -4.36 -13.67 -1.21
N HIS A 25 -5.29 -12.98 -1.88
CA HIS A 25 -5.20 -11.53 -2.06
C HIS A 25 -5.42 -10.81 -0.74
N ASP A 26 -4.41 -10.05 -0.31
CA ASP A 26 -4.46 -9.18 0.85
C ASP A 26 -4.26 -7.71 0.44
N TRP A 27 -4.60 -6.80 1.35
CA TRP A 27 -4.57 -5.36 1.14
C TRP A 27 -3.46 -4.71 1.96
N THR A 28 -2.80 -3.71 1.40
CA THR A 28 -1.94 -2.84 2.20
C THR A 28 -2.78 -1.98 3.15
N LEU A 29 -2.34 -1.86 4.39
CA LEU A 29 -2.97 -1.01 5.40
C LEU A 29 -2.24 0.35 5.51
N GLY A 30 -1.80 0.87 4.38
CA GLY A 30 -1.24 2.21 4.24
C GLY A 30 0.02 2.44 5.08
N ALA A 31 0.11 3.61 5.72
CA ALA A 31 1.27 4.04 6.49
C ALA A 31 1.58 3.19 7.74
N THR A 32 0.74 2.21 8.06
CA THR A 32 1.01 1.28 9.18
C THR A 32 2.17 0.33 8.89
N GLY A 33 2.43 0.03 7.61
CA GLY A 33 3.38 -1.02 7.19
C GLY A 33 2.90 -2.44 7.49
N ALA A 34 1.60 -2.62 7.68
CA ALA A 34 0.95 -3.92 7.76
C ALA A 34 0.17 -4.24 6.48
N ARG A 35 -0.11 -5.52 6.30
CA ARG A 35 -1.05 -6.03 5.31
C ARG A 35 -2.14 -6.82 6.01
N GLY A 36 -3.33 -6.82 5.42
CA GLY A 36 -4.46 -7.54 5.99
C GLY A 36 -5.36 -8.15 4.93
N TRP A 37 -5.85 -9.34 5.22
CA TRP A 37 -6.86 -9.99 4.42
C TRP A 37 -8.26 -9.49 4.83
N ILE A 38 -9.07 -9.16 3.84
CA ILE A 38 -10.43 -8.65 4.01
C ILE A 38 -11.33 -9.47 3.10
N TYR A 39 -12.43 -9.96 3.64
CA TYR A 39 -13.42 -10.67 2.82
C TYR A 39 -13.89 -9.80 1.67
N SER A 40 -13.92 -10.39 0.47
CA SER A 40 -14.47 -9.74 -0.71
C SER A 40 -15.33 -10.71 -1.51
N ASN A 41 -16.46 -10.21 -1.99
CA ASN A 41 -17.27 -10.88 -2.99
C ASN A 41 -17.13 -10.12 -4.30
N ARG A 42 -16.49 -10.72 -5.31
CA ARG A 42 -16.22 -10.06 -6.61
C ARG A 42 -15.58 -8.66 -6.48
N LEU A 43 -14.57 -8.54 -5.59
CA LEU A 43 -13.87 -7.30 -5.24
C LEU A 43 -14.65 -6.31 -4.35
N GLU A 44 -15.91 -6.58 -4.03
CA GLU A 44 -16.67 -5.79 -3.08
C GLU A 44 -16.43 -6.25 -1.64
N THR A 45 -16.05 -5.33 -0.76
CA THR A 45 -15.70 -5.59 0.66
C THR A 45 -16.73 -5.01 1.64
N SER A 46 -17.83 -4.44 1.15
CA SER A 46 -18.86 -3.78 1.97
C SER A 46 -19.50 -4.69 3.04
N GLN A 47 -19.48 -6.01 2.82
CA GLN A 47 -19.97 -7.00 3.78
C GLN A 47 -18.92 -7.49 4.77
N ALA A 48 -17.66 -7.15 4.59
CA ALA A 48 -16.62 -7.50 5.55
C ALA A 48 -16.81 -6.74 6.87
N ARG A 49 -16.30 -7.32 7.96
CA ARG A 49 -16.35 -6.72 9.31
C ARG A 49 -15.06 -6.95 10.08
N GLN A 50 -14.08 -7.54 9.43
CA GLN A 50 -12.82 -7.94 10.03
C GLN A 50 -11.68 -7.75 9.04
N ILE A 51 -10.51 -7.36 9.54
CA ILE A 51 -9.25 -7.36 8.79
C ILE A 51 -8.31 -8.34 9.51
N TYR A 52 -7.96 -9.44 8.86
CA TYR A 52 -6.99 -10.41 9.39
C TYR A 52 -5.59 -10.01 8.97
N ILE A 53 -4.69 -9.78 9.93
CA ILE A 53 -3.32 -9.34 9.65
C ILE A 53 -2.50 -10.49 9.08
N THR A 54 -2.03 -10.32 7.84
CA THR A 54 -1.26 -11.31 7.08
C THR A 54 0.24 -11.03 7.10
N LYS A 55 0.63 -9.75 7.27
CA LYS A 55 2.03 -9.33 7.31
C LYS A 55 2.20 -8.06 8.12
N VAL A 56 3.34 -7.93 8.79
CA VAL A 56 3.79 -6.70 9.45
C VAL A 56 5.26 -6.49 9.10
N ASP A 57 5.58 -5.36 8.47
CA ASP A 57 6.95 -5.06 8.08
C ASP A 57 7.78 -4.68 9.30
N LYS A 58 9.00 -5.24 9.37
CA LYS A 58 9.94 -4.95 10.47
C LYS A 58 10.29 -3.45 10.50
N GLY A 59 10.20 -2.85 11.68
CA GLY A 59 10.48 -1.43 11.89
C GLY A 59 9.36 -0.49 11.41
N SER A 60 8.23 -1.03 10.94
CA SER A 60 7.05 -0.22 10.60
C SER A 60 6.30 0.29 11.83
N PRO A 61 5.43 1.30 11.69
CA PRO A 61 4.56 1.77 12.77
C PRO A 61 3.75 0.66 13.46
N ALA A 62 3.28 -0.33 12.69
CA ALA A 62 2.50 -1.45 13.23
C ALA A 62 3.35 -2.47 14.01
N ASN A 63 4.67 -2.53 13.77
CA ASN A 63 5.54 -3.62 14.25
C ASN A 63 5.54 -3.79 15.79
N GLN A 64 5.28 -2.74 16.56
CA GLN A 64 5.21 -2.81 18.01
C GLN A 64 3.85 -3.24 18.53
N SER A 65 2.78 -3.03 17.77
CA SER A 65 1.38 -3.17 18.21
C SER A 65 0.65 -4.34 17.56
N LEU A 66 1.00 -4.70 16.32
CA LEU A 66 0.36 -5.75 15.55
C LEU A 66 1.29 -6.93 15.28
N LYS A 67 0.68 -8.10 15.11
CA LYS A 67 1.34 -9.35 14.70
C LYS A 67 0.47 -10.06 13.65
N VAL A 68 1.09 -10.91 12.85
CA VAL A 68 0.36 -11.83 11.97
C VAL A 68 -0.60 -12.67 12.81
N GLY A 69 -1.84 -12.81 12.34
CA GLY A 69 -2.92 -13.50 13.06
C GLY A 69 -3.79 -12.60 13.92
N ASP A 70 -3.44 -11.32 14.13
CA ASP A 70 -4.36 -10.37 14.75
C ASP A 70 -5.58 -10.12 13.86
N VAL A 71 -6.69 -9.80 14.46
CA VAL A 71 -7.91 -9.39 13.76
C VAL A 71 -8.27 -7.97 14.19
N ILE A 72 -8.34 -7.05 13.21
CA ILE A 72 -8.85 -5.70 13.47
C ILE A 72 -10.36 -5.71 13.25
N LEU A 73 -11.07 -5.29 14.29
CA LEU A 73 -12.54 -5.28 14.35
C LEU A 73 -13.13 -3.89 14.15
N GLY A 74 -12.32 -2.84 14.26
CA GLY A 74 -12.80 -1.47 14.17
C GLY A 74 -11.73 -0.44 14.45
N THR A 75 -12.14 0.84 14.41
CA THR A 75 -11.30 2.01 14.61
C THR A 75 -11.96 3.02 15.54
N PHE A 76 -11.16 3.78 16.30
CA PHE A 76 -11.64 4.83 17.22
C PHE A 76 -12.79 4.38 18.14
N GLY A 77 -12.70 3.17 18.68
CA GLY A 77 -13.68 2.62 19.61
C GLY A 77 -14.98 2.12 18.96
N LYS A 78 -15.09 2.13 17.64
CA LYS A 78 -16.27 1.66 16.89
C LYS A 78 -15.92 0.44 16.05
N LEU A 79 -16.73 -0.61 16.14
CA LEU A 79 -16.62 -1.77 15.26
C LEU A 79 -16.96 -1.39 13.81
N PHE A 80 -16.36 -2.09 12.85
CA PHE A 80 -16.68 -1.88 11.43
C PHE A 80 -18.16 -2.18 11.15
N ALA A 81 -18.88 -1.16 10.73
CA ALA A 81 -20.29 -1.24 10.35
C ALA A 81 -20.50 -1.41 8.85
N TYR A 82 -19.51 -1.00 8.06
CA TYR A 82 -19.52 -1.06 6.59
C TYR A 82 -18.20 -1.63 6.07
N ASP A 83 -17.70 -1.16 4.95
CA ASP A 83 -16.46 -1.59 4.30
C ASP A 83 -15.23 -1.24 5.16
N PRO A 84 -14.51 -2.24 5.70
CA PRO A 84 -13.33 -1.99 6.53
C PRO A 84 -12.23 -1.21 5.82
N ARG A 85 -12.09 -1.30 4.49
CA ARG A 85 -11.10 -0.53 3.74
C ARG A 85 -11.41 0.96 3.80
N THR A 86 -12.68 1.30 3.60
CA THR A 86 -13.14 2.69 3.65
C THR A 86 -13.05 3.25 5.06
N GLU A 87 -13.53 2.51 6.06
CA GLU A 87 -13.49 2.96 7.46
C GLU A 87 -12.06 3.06 7.99
N PHE A 88 -11.21 2.08 7.66
CA PHE A 88 -9.80 2.11 8.03
C PHE A 88 -9.04 3.23 7.30
N GLY A 89 -9.31 3.46 6.01
CA GLY A 89 -8.73 4.55 5.24
C GLY A 89 -9.07 5.94 5.80
N LYS A 90 -10.33 6.16 6.21
CA LYS A 90 -10.76 7.38 6.92
C LYS A 90 -10.02 7.53 8.25
N ALA A 91 -9.87 6.44 9.00
CA ALA A 91 -9.14 6.44 10.28
C ALA A 91 -7.65 6.78 10.09
N LEU A 92 -6.99 6.27 9.05
CA LEU A 92 -5.62 6.65 8.68
C LEU A 92 -5.53 8.16 8.40
N THR A 93 -6.41 8.67 7.55
CA THR A 93 -6.43 10.10 7.18
C THR A 93 -6.61 10.99 8.41
N THR A 94 -7.49 10.61 9.33
CA THR A 94 -7.70 11.32 10.60
C THR A 94 -6.45 11.25 11.48
N ALA A 95 -5.86 10.07 11.64
CA ALA A 95 -4.67 9.89 12.48
C ALA A 95 -3.45 10.65 11.95
N GLU A 96 -3.27 10.71 10.61
CA GLU A 96 -2.17 11.43 9.95
C GLU A 96 -2.31 12.96 9.98
N SER A 97 -3.49 13.48 10.33
CA SER A 97 -3.72 14.93 10.44
C SER A 97 -2.98 15.53 11.63
N ASP A 98 -2.78 16.86 11.61
CA ASP A 98 -2.19 17.59 12.73
C ASP A 98 -3.02 17.38 14.01
N ALA A 99 -4.35 17.41 13.92
CA ALA A 99 -5.27 17.13 15.03
C ALA A 99 -5.17 15.69 15.55
N GLY A 100 -5.01 14.72 14.65
CA GLY A 100 -4.88 13.30 14.99
C GLY A 100 -3.54 12.92 15.62
N ARG A 101 -2.52 13.79 15.48
CA ARG A 101 -1.18 13.63 16.08
C ARG A 101 -0.55 12.26 15.85
N GLY A 102 -0.89 11.59 14.75
CA GLY A 102 -0.42 10.27 14.38
C GLY A 102 -1.02 9.13 15.23
N LYS A 103 -2.10 9.33 15.98
CA LYS A 103 -2.70 8.31 16.83
C LYS A 103 -3.79 7.55 16.07
N LEU A 104 -3.46 6.36 15.56
CA LEU A 104 -4.44 5.44 14.98
C LEU A 104 -4.91 4.46 16.05
N SER A 105 -6.12 4.68 16.58
CA SER A 105 -6.74 3.78 17.55
C SER A 105 -7.47 2.64 16.82
N LEU A 106 -7.17 1.39 17.20
CA LEU A 106 -7.73 0.18 16.61
C LEU A 106 -8.33 -0.70 17.68
N ILE A 107 -9.43 -1.36 17.36
CA ILE A 107 -9.97 -2.47 18.14
C ILE A 107 -9.34 -3.74 17.58
N ARG A 108 -8.44 -4.36 18.34
CA ARG A 108 -7.73 -5.58 17.97
C ARG A 108 -8.25 -6.77 18.75
N TRP A 109 -8.46 -7.89 18.09
CA TRP A 109 -8.62 -9.19 18.72
C TRP A 109 -7.37 -10.04 18.53
N ARG A 110 -6.92 -10.69 19.61
CA ARG A 110 -5.77 -11.61 19.63
C ARG A 110 -5.99 -12.68 20.68
N ALA A 111 -5.88 -13.97 20.28
CA ALA A 111 -5.95 -15.10 21.19
C ALA A 111 -7.12 -15.04 22.20
N GLY A 112 -8.34 -14.77 21.72
CA GLY A 112 -9.54 -14.73 22.56
C GLY A 112 -9.81 -13.39 23.24
N LYS A 113 -8.91 -12.41 23.16
CA LYS A 113 -9.02 -11.13 23.86
C LYS A 113 -9.18 -9.96 22.88
N GLN A 114 -10.18 -9.13 23.11
CA GLN A 114 -10.37 -7.86 22.40
C GLN A 114 -9.76 -6.72 23.22
N GLU A 115 -9.00 -5.86 22.56
CA GLU A 115 -8.32 -4.72 23.19
C GLU A 115 -8.33 -3.51 22.27
N ASN A 116 -8.36 -2.32 22.87
CA ASN A 116 -8.05 -1.07 22.16
C ASN A 116 -6.54 -0.85 22.17
N ILE A 117 -5.96 -0.70 20.99
CA ILE A 117 -4.53 -0.42 20.82
C ILE A 117 -4.33 0.88 20.03
N THR A 118 -3.15 1.46 20.14
CA THR A 118 -2.77 2.63 19.35
C THR A 118 -1.53 2.31 18.51
N VAL A 119 -1.65 2.53 17.19
CA VAL A 119 -0.51 2.52 16.27
C VAL A 119 -0.09 3.96 16.04
N LYS A 120 1.20 4.27 16.24
CA LYS A 120 1.76 5.61 16.05
C LYS A 120 2.19 5.81 14.61
N LEU A 121 1.49 6.67 13.89
CA LEU A 121 1.77 7.01 12.49
C LEU A 121 2.58 8.31 12.39
N PRO A 122 3.29 8.54 11.27
CA PRO A 122 3.81 9.87 10.91
C PRO A 122 2.65 10.87 10.75
N VAL A 123 2.86 12.09 11.23
CA VAL A 123 1.93 13.19 10.94
C VAL A 123 2.30 13.79 9.59
N LEU A 124 1.40 13.64 8.62
CA LEU A 124 1.55 14.14 7.24
C LEU A 124 0.72 15.40 6.99
N GLY A 125 -0.19 15.74 7.88
CA GLY A 125 -1.18 16.81 7.71
C GLY A 125 -2.43 16.38 6.96
N THR A 126 -3.25 17.33 6.57
CA THR A 126 -4.45 17.15 5.75
C THR A 126 -4.20 17.56 4.31
N TYR A 127 -4.98 17.00 3.38
CA TYR A 127 -4.99 17.48 2.00
C TYR A 127 -5.63 18.87 1.94
N SER A 128 -5.05 19.77 1.12
CA SER A 128 -5.70 21.03 0.77
C SER A 128 -6.84 20.81 -0.21
N ALA A 129 -7.72 21.81 -0.34
CA ALA A 129 -8.80 21.78 -1.34
C ALA A 129 -8.28 21.71 -2.79
N THR A 130 -7.05 22.13 -3.02
CA THR A 130 -6.38 22.14 -4.32
C THR A 130 -5.44 20.94 -4.52
N ALA A 131 -5.48 19.93 -3.65
CA ALA A 131 -4.62 18.76 -3.79
C ALA A 131 -4.75 18.14 -5.20
N PRO A 132 -3.63 17.68 -5.79
CA PRO A 132 -2.27 17.59 -5.23
C PRO A 132 -1.48 18.92 -5.24
N TYR A 133 -2.00 19.96 -5.88
CA TYR A 133 -1.34 21.26 -6.04
C TYR A 133 -1.48 22.10 -4.77
N ASN A 134 -0.45 22.90 -4.45
CA ASN A 134 -0.39 23.74 -3.26
C ASN A 134 -0.78 22.99 -1.96
N CYS A 135 -0.37 21.72 -1.87
CA CYS A 135 -0.74 20.81 -0.81
C CYS A 135 0.51 20.28 -0.08
N ARG A 136 0.69 20.70 1.18
CA ARG A 136 1.81 20.27 2.03
C ARG A 136 1.87 18.74 2.16
N LYS A 137 0.73 18.08 2.36
CA LYS A 137 0.66 16.61 2.47
C LYS A 137 1.08 15.93 1.19
N SER A 138 0.60 16.39 0.02
CA SER A 138 0.99 15.84 -1.28
C SER A 138 2.49 16.00 -1.53
N LYS A 139 3.05 17.18 -1.25
CA LYS A 139 4.49 17.41 -1.35
C LYS A 139 5.29 16.45 -0.46
N ARG A 140 4.86 16.27 0.79
CA ARG A 140 5.52 15.36 1.73
C ARG A 140 5.47 13.90 1.28
N ILE A 141 4.34 13.46 0.75
CA ILE A 141 4.19 12.10 0.21
C ILE A 141 5.10 11.90 -1.00
N LEU A 142 5.17 12.87 -1.91
CA LEU A 142 6.07 12.85 -3.07
C LEU A 142 7.54 12.73 -2.63
N GLU A 143 7.99 13.56 -1.70
CA GLU A 143 9.36 13.52 -1.16
C GLU A 143 9.71 12.15 -0.58
N LEU A 144 8.81 11.58 0.25
CA LEU A 144 9.02 10.28 0.87
C LEU A 144 8.99 9.14 -0.16
N GLY A 145 8.08 9.21 -1.13
CA GLY A 145 7.97 8.25 -2.22
C GLY A 145 9.22 8.23 -3.10
N CYS A 146 9.69 9.39 -3.54
CA CYS A 146 10.92 9.50 -4.33
C CYS A 146 12.15 9.01 -3.56
N LYS A 147 12.24 9.32 -2.26
CA LYS A 147 13.33 8.80 -1.42
C LYS A 147 13.31 7.27 -1.33
N ALA A 148 12.13 6.68 -1.17
CA ALA A 148 11.97 5.22 -1.11
C ALA A 148 12.31 4.57 -2.46
N LEU A 149 11.85 5.14 -3.58
CA LEU A 149 12.17 4.67 -4.94
C LEU A 149 13.68 4.75 -5.21
N ALA A 150 14.31 5.90 -4.90
CA ALA A 150 15.74 6.07 -5.09
C ALA A 150 16.54 5.04 -4.29
N LYS A 151 16.14 4.76 -3.04
CA LYS A 151 16.75 3.70 -2.22
C LYS A 151 16.59 2.33 -2.87
N LYS A 152 15.40 2.02 -3.41
CA LYS A 152 15.13 0.73 -4.08
C LYS A 152 15.98 0.56 -5.34
N ILE A 153 16.02 1.58 -6.21
CA ILE A 153 16.80 1.56 -7.46
C ILE A 153 18.30 1.44 -7.20
N SER A 154 18.80 1.97 -6.09
CA SER A 154 20.21 1.92 -5.70
C SER A 154 20.65 0.59 -5.08
N GLN A 155 19.72 -0.34 -4.83
CA GLN A 155 20.10 -1.63 -4.23
C GLN A 155 20.88 -2.49 -5.23
N PRO A 156 21.93 -3.22 -4.78
CA PRO A 156 22.58 -4.21 -5.60
C PRO A 156 21.56 -5.27 -6.08
N GLY A 157 21.62 -5.61 -7.36
CA GLY A 157 20.68 -6.57 -7.93
C GLY A 157 19.27 -6.03 -8.17
N TYR A 158 19.08 -4.71 -8.19
CA TYR A 158 17.81 -4.13 -8.61
C TYR A 158 17.40 -4.64 -9.99
N LEU A 159 16.42 -5.52 -10.01
CA LEU A 159 15.79 -6.08 -11.19
C LEU A 159 14.28 -5.88 -11.07
N GLU A 160 13.72 -5.20 -12.04
CA GLU A 160 12.28 -5.04 -12.18
C GLU A 160 11.90 -5.31 -13.64
N ASN A 161 10.65 -5.69 -13.87
CA ASN A 161 10.18 -5.77 -15.24
C ASN A 161 10.25 -4.38 -15.92
N PRO A 162 10.34 -4.31 -17.24
CA PRO A 162 10.55 -3.06 -17.97
C PRO A 162 9.49 -1.99 -17.67
N ILE A 163 8.25 -2.37 -17.43
CA ILE A 163 7.17 -1.43 -17.08
C ILE A 163 7.48 -0.75 -15.74
N THR A 164 7.68 -1.55 -14.70
CA THR A 164 7.95 -1.05 -13.35
C THR A 164 9.22 -0.21 -13.31
N ARG A 165 10.26 -0.66 -14.02
CA ARG A 165 11.55 0.05 -14.12
C ARG A 165 11.40 1.42 -14.77
N SER A 166 10.70 1.49 -15.90
CA SER A 166 10.42 2.75 -16.61
C SER A 166 9.57 3.69 -15.76
N LEU A 167 8.49 3.19 -15.13
CA LEU A 167 7.63 3.99 -14.26
C LEU A 167 8.36 4.53 -13.03
N ASN A 168 9.25 3.75 -12.42
CA ASN A 168 10.07 4.21 -11.30
C ASN A 168 11.00 5.37 -11.72
N ALA A 169 11.64 5.28 -12.89
CA ALA A 169 12.47 6.34 -13.42
C ALA A 169 11.67 7.60 -13.77
N LEU A 170 10.50 7.43 -14.40
CA LEU A 170 9.57 8.53 -14.72
C LEU A 170 9.08 9.24 -13.44
N ALA A 171 8.78 8.50 -12.38
CA ALA A 171 8.37 9.10 -11.11
C ALA A 171 9.48 9.96 -10.48
N LEU A 172 10.74 9.54 -10.60
CA LEU A 172 11.88 10.34 -10.15
C LEU A 172 12.10 11.58 -11.04
N LEU A 173 11.95 11.44 -12.37
CA LEU A 173 12.06 12.54 -13.30
C LEU A 173 10.97 13.59 -13.06
N ALA A 174 9.71 13.15 -12.93
CA ALA A 174 8.55 14.01 -12.66
C ALA A 174 8.63 14.76 -11.33
N SER A 175 9.46 14.30 -10.37
CA SER A 175 9.68 15.03 -9.12
C SER A 175 10.36 16.38 -9.31
N GLY A 176 11.05 16.61 -10.44
CA GLY A 176 11.84 17.80 -10.73
C GLY A 176 13.12 17.93 -9.88
N GLU A 177 13.44 16.97 -9.03
CA GLU A 177 14.55 17.02 -8.09
C GLU A 177 15.89 16.64 -8.75
N ARG A 178 16.77 17.61 -8.92
CA ARG A 178 18.09 17.43 -9.57
C ARG A 178 18.92 16.27 -9.00
N LYS A 179 18.78 15.97 -7.71
CA LYS A 179 19.52 14.88 -7.04
C LYS A 179 19.22 13.49 -7.60
N TYR A 180 18.09 13.32 -8.32
CA TYR A 180 17.73 12.04 -8.95
C TYR A 180 18.12 11.91 -10.42
N LEU A 181 18.59 12.99 -11.07
CA LEU A 181 18.89 12.98 -12.51
C LEU A 181 19.94 11.95 -12.91
N SER A 182 20.95 11.70 -12.07
CA SER A 182 21.95 10.66 -12.36
C SER A 182 21.36 9.27 -12.41
N MET A 183 20.38 8.97 -11.55
CA MET A 183 19.63 7.71 -11.56
C MET A 183 18.76 7.59 -12.79
N VAL A 184 18.01 8.64 -13.10
CA VAL A 184 17.15 8.70 -14.29
C VAL A 184 17.98 8.50 -15.56
N LYS A 185 19.15 9.18 -15.67
CA LYS A 185 20.08 9.01 -16.79
C LYS A 185 20.55 7.56 -16.96
N LYS A 186 20.86 6.87 -15.84
CA LYS A 186 21.23 5.45 -15.87
C LYS A 186 20.08 4.58 -16.40
N GLU A 187 18.86 4.87 -15.99
CA GLU A 187 17.68 4.13 -16.43
C GLU A 187 17.32 4.46 -17.89
N ALA A 188 17.49 5.70 -18.33
CA ALA A 188 17.33 6.08 -19.72
C ALA A 188 18.37 5.39 -20.64
N LYS A 189 19.62 5.28 -20.19
CA LYS A 189 20.64 4.49 -20.90
C LYS A 189 20.23 3.03 -21.04
N TRP A 190 19.80 2.41 -19.94
CA TRP A 190 19.25 1.05 -20.01
C TRP A 190 18.08 0.96 -21.00
N ALA A 191 17.16 1.92 -20.97
CA ALA A 191 16.00 1.95 -21.86
C ALA A 191 16.40 2.04 -23.33
N SER A 192 17.45 2.81 -23.68
CA SER A 192 17.95 2.94 -25.05
C SER A 192 18.62 1.66 -25.58
N GLU A 193 19.07 0.79 -24.69
CA GLU A 193 19.71 -0.47 -25.02
C GLU A 193 18.74 -1.67 -24.85
N TYR A 194 17.50 -1.41 -24.44
CA TYR A 194 16.51 -2.46 -24.16
C TYR A 194 16.06 -3.17 -25.42
N SER A 195 16.14 -4.48 -25.39
CA SER A 195 15.57 -5.37 -26.40
C SER A 195 14.85 -6.55 -25.73
N ALA A 196 13.81 -7.04 -26.37
CA ALA A 196 13.09 -8.21 -25.92
C ALA A 196 12.62 -9.03 -27.11
N ASP A 197 12.66 -10.34 -26.98
CA ASP A 197 12.14 -11.27 -27.98
C ASP A 197 10.61 -11.40 -27.85
N GLY A 198 9.96 -11.69 -28.97
CA GLY A 198 8.52 -11.96 -29.03
C GLY A 198 7.63 -10.74 -28.89
N MET A 199 6.39 -10.97 -28.44
CA MET A 199 5.37 -9.93 -28.31
C MET A 199 5.54 -9.13 -27.00
N ALA A 200 6.49 -8.19 -27.02
CA ALA A 200 6.82 -7.33 -25.90
C ALA A 200 6.28 -5.89 -26.03
N SER A 201 5.19 -5.69 -26.77
CA SER A 201 4.63 -4.35 -27.09
C SER A 201 4.41 -3.47 -25.85
N TRP A 202 3.89 -4.06 -24.76
CA TRP A 202 3.70 -3.35 -23.50
C TRP A 202 5.01 -2.87 -22.88
N TYR A 203 6.06 -3.68 -22.93
CA TYR A 203 7.39 -3.30 -22.41
C TYR A 203 7.98 -2.15 -23.21
N TYR A 204 7.95 -2.24 -24.56
CA TYR A 204 8.41 -1.18 -25.42
C TYR A 204 7.63 0.12 -25.24
N GLY A 205 6.30 0.05 -25.05
CA GLY A 205 5.49 1.24 -24.78
C GLY A 205 5.98 2.05 -23.58
N TYR A 206 6.27 1.40 -22.46
CA TYR A 206 6.77 2.09 -21.27
C TYR A 206 8.24 2.53 -21.38
N VAL A 207 9.05 1.75 -22.08
CA VAL A 207 10.46 2.12 -22.37
C VAL A 207 10.51 3.37 -23.26
N ILE A 208 9.69 3.42 -24.32
CA ILE A 208 9.58 4.59 -25.22
C ILE A 208 9.06 5.80 -24.43
N MET A 209 8.06 5.62 -23.57
CA MET A 209 7.55 6.70 -22.72
C MET A 209 8.67 7.29 -21.84
N LEU A 210 9.50 6.46 -21.20
CA LEU A 210 10.66 6.94 -20.44
C LEU A 210 11.63 7.75 -21.33
N LEU A 211 11.94 7.27 -22.51
CA LEU A 211 12.88 7.93 -23.40
C LEU A 211 12.34 9.25 -23.98
N SER A 212 11.02 9.33 -24.21
CA SER A 212 10.40 10.56 -24.72
C SER A 212 10.30 11.68 -23.69
N GLU A 213 10.21 11.34 -22.41
CA GLU A 213 10.13 12.30 -21.30
C GLU A 213 11.52 12.72 -20.77
N TYR A 214 12.55 11.90 -21.00
CA TYR A 214 13.93 12.15 -20.60
C TYR A 214 14.62 13.11 -21.57
#